data_45df312f1fa007450bf86795c817dca3
#
_entry.id   45df312f1fa007450bf86795c817dca3
#
_cell.length_a   1.000
_cell.length_b   1.000
_cell.length_c   1.000
_cell.angle_alpha   90.00
_cell.angle_beta   90.00
_cell.angle_gamma   90.00
#
_symmetry.space_group_name_H-M   'P 1'
#
loop_
_entity.id
_entity.type
_entity.pdbx_description
1 polymer ?
#
loop_
_entity_poly.entity_id
_entity_poly.type
_entity_poly.pdbx_seq_one_letter_code
_entity_poly.pdbx_strand_id
1 'polypeptide(L)'
;MRNFLPTLLLCLASSMLFSCRTIPAPNSPEITSPQEAEQAMQKTYQFLKDAGHYYLATVDKDQPRVRPFGTALIFEDKLYIQTGRRKNVARQLLANGKCEICAMKGDEWIRISGVLVDDNRRAPKVAMLDAHPSLKGMYSPDDDNTMVLYFQPGTVTSTIWSFSHDPIVMRF
;
A
#
# COMPACT_ATOMS: atom_id res chain seq x y z
N MET A 1 -11.78 -58.15 -63.50
CA MET A 1 -12.57 -57.19 -62.68
C MET A 1 -11.90 -57.09 -61.32
N ARG A 2 -11.23 -56.00 -61.07
CA ARG A 2 -10.44 -55.86 -59.86
C ARG A 2 -11.15 -54.84 -58.96
N ASN A 3 -11.60 -55.29 -57.76
CA ASN A 3 -12.25 -54.48 -56.75
C ASN A 3 -11.16 -53.66 -55.94
N PHE A 4 -11.24 -52.32 -55.99
CA PHE A 4 -10.49 -51.44 -55.13
C PHE A 4 -11.35 -51.10 -53.92
N LEU A 5 -10.83 -51.44 -52.70
CA LEU A 5 -11.32 -50.95 -51.41
C LEU A 5 -10.60 -49.68 -51.10
N PRO A 6 -11.25 -48.59 -50.66
CA PRO A 6 -10.58 -47.45 -50.16
C PRO A 6 -10.30 -47.61 -48.64
N THR A 7 -9.04 -47.50 -48.27
CA THR A 7 -8.57 -47.51 -46.90
C THR A 7 -8.88 -46.17 -46.25
N LEU A 8 -9.73 -46.19 -45.23
CA LEU A 8 -10.09 -44.99 -44.42
C LEU A 8 -8.96 -44.70 -43.41
N LEU A 9 -8.21 -43.65 -43.63
CA LEU A 9 -7.15 -43.19 -42.73
C LEU A 9 -7.76 -42.35 -41.62
N LEU A 10 -7.84 -42.89 -40.40
CA LEU A 10 -8.36 -42.23 -39.20
C LEU A 10 -7.23 -41.37 -38.57
N CYS A 11 -7.27 -40.07 -38.84
CA CYS A 11 -6.39 -39.11 -38.16
C CYS A 11 -6.86 -38.84 -36.72
N LEU A 12 -6.19 -39.44 -35.75
CA LEU A 12 -6.32 -39.09 -34.33
C LEU A 12 -5.60 -37.74 -34.08
N ALA A 13 -6.36 -36.66 -33.99
CA ALA A 13 -5.87 -35.38 -33.52
C ALA A 13 -5.74 -35.41 -32.00
N SER A 14 -4.50 -35.63 -31.53
CA SER A 14 -4.18 -35.51 -30.11
C SER A 14 -4.12 -34.02 -29.71
N SER A 15 -5.19 -33.56 -29.06
CA SER A 15 -5.24 -32.19 -28.48
C SER A 15 -4.37 -32.14 -27.25
N MET A 16 -3.11 -31.67 -27.38
CA MET A 16 -2.29 -31.30 -26.25
C MET A 16 -2.84 -30.01 -25.65
N LEU A 17 -3.59 -30.14 -24.55
CA LEU A 17 -3.92 -29.02 -23.66
C LEU A 17 -2.64 -28.56 -23.00
N PHE A 18 -2.02 -27.48 -23.52
CA PHE A 18 -0.98 -26.74 -22.83
C PHE A 18 -1.63 -26.04 -21.62
N SER A 19 -1.57 -26.71 -20.48
CA SER A 19 -1.88 -26.08 -19.20
C SER A 19 -0.79 -25.06 -18.92
N CYS A 20 -1.07 -23.79 -19.18
CA CYS A 20 -0.21 -22.68 -18.80
C CYS A 20 -0.21 -22.60 -17.26
N ARG A 21 0.68 -23.33 -16.60
CA ARG A 21 0.98 -23.14 -15.18
C ARG A 21 1.66 -21.78 -15.08
N THR A 22 0.92 -20.77 -14.59
CA THR A 22 1.50 -19.54 -14.05
C THR A 22 2.42 -19.95 -12.91
N ILE A 23 3.74 -19.82 -13.14
CA ILE A 23 4.75 -19.96 -12.08
C ILE A 23 4.52 -18.77 -11.14
N PRO A 24 4.15 -18.99 -9.87
CA PRO A 24 4.06 -17.89 -8.91
C PRO A 24 5.44 -17.25 -8.79
N ALA A 25 5.50 -15.93 -8.79
CA ALA A 25 6.74 -15.20 -8.55
C ALA A 25 7.34 -15.65 -7.22
N PRO A 26 8.66 -15.95 -7.15
CA PRO A 26 9.27 -16.46 -5.94
C PRO A 26 9.18 -15.43 -4.82
N ASN A 27 8.64 -15.87 -3.66
CA ASN A 27 8.78 -15.27 -2.34
C ASN A 27 8.20 -13.85 -2.11
N SER A 28 6.95 -13.63 -2.48
CA SER A 28 6.18 -12.61 -1.76
C SER A 28 5.56 -13.26 -0.52
N PRO A 29 5.87 -12.82 0.72
CA PRO A 29 5.17 -13.34 1.90
C PRO A 29 3.68 -13.05 1.73
N GLU A 30 2.88 -14.10 1.70
CA GLU A 30 1.43 -13.99 1.69
C GLU A 30 0.99 -13.66 3.12
N ILE A 31 -0.01 -12.79 3.29
CA ILE A 31 -0.60 -12.56 4.61
C ILE A 31 -1.32 -13.85 4.98
N THR A 32 -0.82 -14.55 5.98
CA THR A 32 -1.35 -15.85 6.38
C THR A 32 -2.34 -15.76 7.53
N SER A 33 -2.32 -14.66 8.31
CA SER A 33 -3.25 -14.46 9.42
C SER A 33 -3.52 -12.98 9.73
N PRO A 34 -4.69 -12.65 10.35
CA PRO A 34 -4.98 -11.29 10.84
C PRO A 34 -3.95 -10.78 11.85
N GLN A 35 -3.39 -11.65 12.70
CA GLN A 35 -2.37 -11.28 13.67
C GLN A 35 -1.06 -10.84 13.01
N GLU A 36 -0.65 -11.51 11.94
CA GLU A 36 0.55 -11.11 11.16
C GLU A 36 0.36 -9.75 10.50
N ALA A 37 -0.83 -9.49 9.95
CA ALA A 37 -1.17 -8.19 9.38
C ALA A 37 -1.13 -7.07 10.43
N GLU A 38 -1.68 -7.31 11.62
CA GLU A 38 -1.63 -6.38 12.75
C GLU A 38 -0.19 -6.09 13.18
N GLN A 39 0.64 -7.13 13.37
CA GLN A 39 2.05 -6.98 13.73
C GLN A 39 2.83 -6.22 12.66
N ALA A 40 2.57 -6.49 11.38
CA ALA A 40 3.16 -5.78 10.25
C ALA A 40 2.82 -4.29 10.26
N MET A 41 1.56 -3.95 10.50
CA MET A 41 1.08 -2.58 10.62
C MET A 41 1.72 -1.87 11.83
N GLN A 42 1.76 -2.51 13.00
CA GLN A 42 2.38 -1.97 14.20
C GLN A 42 3.87 -1.68 14.00
N LYS A 43 4.61 -2.63 13.39
CA LYS A 43 6.04 -2.44 13.08
C LYS A 43 6.27 -1.31 12.09
N THR A 44 5.43 -1.21 11.06
CA THR A 44 5.45 -0.12 10.08
C THR A 44 5.18 1.23 10.74
N TYR A 45 4.16 1.32 11.57
CA TYR A 45 3.82 2.52 12.34
C TYR A 45 4.95 2.96 13.26
N GLN A 46 5.54 2.01 14.01
CA GLN A 46 6.64 2.31 14.92
C GLN A 46 7.86 2.86 14.18
N PHE A 47 8.18 2.29 12.99
CA PHE A 47 9.27 2.82 12.16
C PHE A 47 9.04 4.27 11.75
N LEU A 48 7.81 4.61 11.31
CA LEU A 48 7.46 6.00 10.95
C LEU A 48 7.56 6.95 12.13
N LYS A 49 7.15 6.52 13.33
CA LYS A 49 7.29 7.31 14.57
C LYS A 49 8.76 7.57 14.92
N ASP A 50 9.58 6.54 14.86
CA ASP A 50 11.01 6.62 15.19
C ASP A 50 11.76 7.52 14.19
N ALA A 51 11.40 7.44 12.90
CA ALA A 51 11.95 8.31 11.86
C ALA A 51 11.52 9.78 12.02
N GLY A 52 10.38 10.04 12.65
CA GLY A 52 9.81 11.38 12.88
C GLY A 52 9.28 12.05 11.62
N HIS A 53 9.97 11.93 10.50
CA HIS A 53 9.56 12.47 9.19
C HIS A 53 9.68 11.42 8.11
N TYR A 54 8.81 11.50 7.11
CA TYR A 54 8.83 10.65 5.94
C TYR A 54 8.44 11.43 4.69
N TYR A 55 8.73 10.87 3.53
CA TYR A 55 8.38 11.45 2.24
C TYR A 55 7.25 10.65 1.61
N LEU A 56 6.17 11.34 1.25
CA LEU A 56 5.03 10.75 0.56
C LEU A 56 5.12 11.07 -0.93
N ALA A 57 5.18 10.02 -1.74
CA ALA A 57 5.08 10.10 -3.20
C ALA A 57 3.63 9.85 -3.66
N THR A 58 3.17 10.66 -4.61
CA THR A 58 1.88 10.52 -5.30
C THR A 58 2.06 10.83 -6.78
N VAL A 59 1.02 10.65 -7.57
CA VAL A 59 1.02 10.97 -9.00
C VAL A 59 0.04 12.11 -9.28
N ASP A 60 0.50 13.10 -10.05
CA ASP A 60 -0.33 14.18 -10.61
C ASP A 60 -0.39 13.98 -12.14
N LYS A 61 -1.41 13.27 -12.62
CA LYS A 61 -1.51 12.75 -13.99
C LYS A 61 -0.38 11.74 -14.26
N ASP A 62 0.65 12.12 -15.02
CA ASP A 62 1.86 11.33 -15.30
C ASP A 62 3.10 11.79 -14.53
N GLN A 63 3.00 12.91 -13.78
CA GLN A 63 4.12 13.50 -13.04
C GLN A 63 4.16 12.98 -11.59
N PRO A 64 5.23 12.28 -11.18
CA PRO A 64 5.48 11.95 -9.78
C PRO A 64 5.67 13.22 -8.92
N ARG A 65 5.12 13.22 -7.73
CA ARG A 65 5.22 14.29 -6.74
C ARG A 65 5.65 13.74 -5.40
N VAL A 66 6.61 14.41 -4.75
CA VAL A 66 7.13 14.02 -3.42
C VAL A 66 7.09 15.23 -2.49
N ARG A 67 6.75 15.00 -1.21
CA ARG A 67 6.76 16.04 -0.17
C ARG A 67 6.93 15.42 1.22
N PRO A 68 7.46 16.19 2.22
CA PRO A 68 7.59 15.72 3.58
C PRO A 68 6.23 15.62 4.29
N PHE A 69 6.12 14.62 5.16
CA PHE A 69 5.04 14.37 6.10
C PHE A 69 5.63 13.98 7.46
N GLY A 70 4.81 14.01 8.53
CA GLY A 70 5.28 13.64 9.86
C GLY A 70 4.17 13.09 10.76
N THR A 71 2.97 12.82 10.23
CA THR A 71 1.86 12.31 11.03
C THR A 71 1.60 10.85 10.72
N ALA A 72 1.47 10.03 11.76
CA ALA A 72 1.01 8.66 11.66
C ALA A 72 0.21 8.30 12.90
N LEU A 73 -0.85 7.52 12.74
CA LEU A 73 -1.71 7.03 13.82
C LEU A 73 -2.29 5.68 13.43
N ILE A 74 -2.35 4.74 14.37
CA ILE A 74 -3.23 3.57 14.25
C ILE A 74 -4.55 3.90 14.95
N PHE A 75 -5.65 3.79 14.21
CA PHE A 75 -7.00 4.02 14.70
C PHE A 75 -7.95 3.02 14.02
N GLU A 76 -8.79 2.33 14.82
CA GLU A 76 -9.70 1.28 14.32
C GLU A 76 -8.99 0.28 13.38
N ASP A 77 -7.85 -0.25 13.84
CA ASP A 77 -7.02 -1.25 13.14
C ASP A 77 -6.61 -0.83 11.71
N LYS A 78 -6.37 0.47 11.50
CA LYS A 78 -5.86 1.04 10.26
C LYS A 78 -4.76 2.06 10.50
N LEU A 79 -3.78 2.10 9.62
CA LEU A 79 -2.72 3.10 9.63
C LEU A 79 -3.19 4.36 8.91
N TYR A 80 -3.24 5.48 9.64
CA TYR A 80 -3.67 6.78 9.15
C TYR A 80 -2.51 7.76 9.00
N ILE A 81 -2.66 8.67 8.04
CA ILE A 81 -1.85 9.88 7.87
C ILE A 81 -2.78 11.10 7.72
N GLN A 82 -2.23 12.33 7.87
CA GLN A 82 -3.01 13.56 7.77
C GLN A 82 -2.42 14.52 6.74
N THR A 83 -3.31 15.27 6.08
CA THR A 83 -2.96 16.43 5.25
C THR A 83 -4.05 17.50 5.34
N GLY A 84 -3.90 18.61 4.60
CA GLY A 84 -4.97 19.59 4.38
C GLY A 84 -5.70 19.32 3.07
N ARG A 85 -7.02 19.31 3.09
CA ARG A 85 -7.88 19.06 1.93
C ARG A 85 -7.65 20.07 0.78
N ARG A 86 -7.25 21.30 1.11
CA ARG A 86 -6.94 22.36 0.13
C ARG A 86 -5.57 22.20 -0.55
N LYS A 87 -4.71 21.27 -0.09
CA LYS A 87 -3.39 21.02 -0.68
C LYS A 87 -3.49 20.18 -1.96
N ASN A 88 -2.54 20.39 -2.88
CA ASN A 88 -2.46 19.60 -4.13
C ASN A 88 -2.37 18.09 -3.88
N VAL A 89 -1.68 17.67 -2.81
CA VAL A 89 -1.58 16.25 -2.45
C VAL A 89 -2.93 15.63 -2.14
N ALA A 90 -3.86 16.36 -1.50
CA ALA A 90 -5.21 15.87 -1.25
C ALA A 90 -5.96 15.62 -2.57
N ARG A 91 -5.89 16.58 -3.52
CA ARG A 91 -6.48 16.40 -4.85
C ARG A 91 -5.90 15.20 -5.59
N GLN A 92 -4.57 15.00 -5.51
CA GLN A 92 -3.89 13.87 -6.13
C GLN A 92 -4.36 12.53 -5.55
N LEU A 93 -4.43 12.43 -4.22
CA LEU A 93 -4.87 11.21 -3.52
C LEU A 93 -6.37 10.92 -3.73
N LEU A 94 -7.21 11.94 -3.85
CA LEU A 94 -8.63 11.76 -4.19
C LEU A 94 -8.82 11.27 -5.63
N ALA A 95 -7.95 11.70 -6.55
CA ALA A 95 -8.00 11.26 -7.95
C ALA A 95 -7.36 9.87 -8.15
N ASN A 96 -6.31 9.58 -7.38
CA ASN A 96 -5.58 8.32 -7.42
C ASN A 96 -4.98 8.05 -6.04
N GLY A 97 -5.59 7.14 -5.29
CA GLY A 97 -5.19 6.80 -3.93
C GLY A 97 -3.84 6.07 -3.83
N LYS A 98 -3.26 5.61 -4.94
CA LYS A 98 -1.97 4.92 -4.94
C LYS A 98 -0.85 5.86 -4.50
N CYS A 99 -0.04 5.40 -3.57
CA CYS A 99 1.06 6.18 -3.03
C CYS A 99 2.22 5.30 -2.62
N GLU A 100 3.35 5.95 -2.37
CA GLU A 100 4.49 5.33 -1.72
C GLU A 100 5.07 6.29 -0.66
N ILE A 101 5.39 5.74 0.51
CA ILE A 101 6.11 6.43 1.58
C ILE A 101 7.55 5.92 1.61
N CYS A 102 8.51 6.82 1.85
CA CYS A 102 9.87 6.48 2.18
C CYS A 102 10.31 7.24 3.45
N ALA A 103 10.92 6.52 4.41
CA ALA A 103 11.51 7.12 5.60
C ALA A 103 12.85 6.45 5.90
N MET A 104 13.75 7.18 6.58
CA MET A 104 15.05 6.67 7.01
C MET A 104 15.17 6.74 8.55
N LYS A 105 15.83 5.71 9.11
CA LYS A 105 16.19 5.64 10.53
C LYS A 105 17.57 4.97 10.67
N GLY A 106 18.59 5.76 10.93
CA GLY A 106 19.97 5.27 10.92
C GLY A 106 20.40 4.76 9.56
N ASP A 107 20.82 3.50 9.48
CA ASP A 107 21.22 2.77 8.27
C ASP A 107 20.08 1.95 7.64
N GLU A 108 18.89 2.02 8.23
CA GLU A 108 17.67 1.40 7.69
C GLU A 108 16.80 2.44 6.99
N TRP A 109 16.07 1.98 5.97
CA TRP A 109 14.97 2.75 5.39
C TRP A 109 13.76 1.86 5.14
N ILE A 110 12.58 2.45 5.24
CA ILE A 110 11.32 1.79 4.96
C ILE A 110 10.71 2.34 3.67
N ARG A 111 10.12 1.46 2.86
CA ARG A 111 9.23 1.83 1.76
C ARG A 111 7.87 1.20 2.01
N ILE A 112 6.81 1.99 1.89
CA ILE A 112 5.44 1.57 2.15
C ILE A 112 4.62 1.96 0.92
N SER A 113 4.23 0.99 0.12
CA SER A 113 3.31 1.19 -1.00
C SER A 113 1.90 0.72 -0.64
N GLY A 114 0.88 1.40 -1.13
CA GLY A 114 -0.51 1.06 -0.87
C GLY A 114 -1.50 2.04 -1.46
N VAL A 115 -2.75 1.89 -1.09
CA VAL A 115 -3.85 2.78 -1.48
C VAL A 115 -4.34 3.54 -0.26
N LEU A 116 -4.33 4.87 -0.32
CA LEU A 116 -4.88 5.75 0.70
C LEU A 116 -6.34 6.11 0.38
N VAL A 117 -7.18 5.99 1.39
CA VAL A 117 -8.62 6.28 1.33
C VAL A 117 -8.96 7.41 2.29
N ASP A 118 -9.69 8.41 1.81
CA ASP A 118 -10.18 9.53 2.64
C ASP A 118 -11.22 9.05 3.65
N ASP A 119 -11.01 9.38 4.93
CA ASP A 119 -11.98 9.14 5.99
C ASP A 119 -12.48 10.49 6.53
N ASN A 120 -13.61 10.93 6.03
CA ASN A 120 -14.15 12.24 6.40
C ASN A 120 -14.91 12.22 7.74
N ARG A 121 -14.94 11.10 8.48
CA ARG A 121 -15.54 11.03 9.80
C ARG A 121 -14.82 11.95 10.80
N ARG A 122 -15.57 12.47 11.79
CA ARG A 122 -15.01 13.32 12.83
C ARG A 122 -14.04 12.56 13.76
N ALA A 123 -14.37 11.30 14.10
CA ALA A 123 -13.62 10.53 15.09
C ALA A 123 -12.13 10.36 14.74
N PRO A 124 -11.73 9.92 13.53
CA PRO A 124 -10.31 9.81 13.19
C PRO A 124 -9.60 11.17 13.10
N LYS A 125 -10.30 12.27 12.76
CA LYS A 125 -9.75 13.63 12.80
C LYS A 125 -9.41 14.04 14.24
N VAL A 126 -10.30 13.80 15.19
CA VAL A 126 -10.04 14.02 16.61
C VAL A 126 -8.86 13.22 17.10
N ALA A 127 -8.86 11.90 16.84
CA ALA A 127 -7.80 11.00 17.26
C ALA A 127 -6.43 11.42 16.70
N MET A 128 -6.37 11.81 15.43
CA MET A 128 -5.13 12.29 14.79
C MET A 128 -4.62 13.59 15.44
N LEU A 129 -5.49 14.56 15.70
CA LEU A 129 -5.10 15.83 16.31
C LEU A 129 -4.72 15.68 17.80
N ASP A 130 -5.30 14.70 18.50
CA ASP A 130 -4.90 14.37 19.87
C ASP A 130 -3.54 13.68 19.92
N ALA A 131 -3.24 12.82 18.94
CA ALA A 131 -1.92 12.20 18.79
C ALA A 131 -0.84 13.21 18.34
N HIS A 132 -1.23 14.31 17.69
CA HIS A 132 -0.33 15.35 17.17
C HIS A 132 -0.79 16.76 17.58
N PRO A 133 -0.67 17.13 18.90
CA PRO A 133 -1.24 18.39 19.43
C PRO A 133 -0.72 19.67 18.76
N SER A 134 0.51 19.64 18.24
CA SER A 134 1.11 20.78 17.52
C SER A 134 0.34 21.19 16.26
N LEU A 135 -0.50 20.30 15.73
CA LEU A 135 -1.33 20.59 14.56
C LEU A 135 -2.62 21.33 14.88
N LYS A 136 -3.05 21.36 16.16
CA LYS A 136 -4.30 22.01 16.59
C LYS A 136 -4.36 23.51 16.32
N GLY A 137 -3.19 24.15 16.14
CA GLY A 137 -3.13 25.56 15.71
C GLY A 137 -3.45 25.80 14.22
N MET A 138 -3.42 24.75 13.39
CA MET A 138 -3.63 24.83 11.93
C MET A 138 -4.85 24.05 11.45
N TYR A 139 -5.32 23.10 12.23
CA TYR A 139 -6.38 22.15 11.87
C TYR A 139 -7.36 21.95 13.01
N SER A 140 -8.63 21.72 12.66
CA SER A 140 -9.70 21.38 13.59
C SER A 140 -10.48 20.15 13.05
N PRO A 141 -11.00 19.28 13.92
CA PRO A 141 -11.81 18.15 13.46
C PRO A 141 -13.10 18.59 12.75
N ASP A 142 -13.51 19.85 13.00
CA ASP A 142 -14.76 20.44 12.53
C ASP A 142 -14.54 21.45 11.39
N ASP A 143 -13.29 21.62 10.90
CA ASP A 143 -13.00 22.44 9.72
C ASP A 143 -13.14 21.63 8.43
N ASP A 144 -13.29 22.35 7.31
CA ASP A 144 -13.38 21.76 5.96
C ASP A 144 -11.99 21.38 5.39
N ASN A 145 -10.92 21.64 6.13
CA ASN A 145 -9.55 21.48 5.63
C ASN A 145 -8.84 20.25 6.20
N THR A 146 -9.18 19.80 7.39
CA THR A 146 -8.57 18.62 8.01
C THR A 146 -8.98 17.37 7.24
N MET A 147 -7.99 16.71 6.65
CA MET A 147 -8.16 15.48 5.88
C MET A 147 -7.27 14.38 6.48
N VAL A 148 -7.89 13.31 6.93
CA VAL A 148 -7.20 12.09 7.36
C VAL A 148 -7.48 10.98 6.36
N LEU A 149 -6.44 10.20 6.07
CA LEU A 149 -6.53 9.09 5.13
C LEU A 149 -5.96 7.85 5.79
N TYR A 150 -6.58 6.70 5.56
CA TYR A 150 -6.05 5.42 5.99
C TYR A 150 -5.55 4.60 4.82
N PHE A 151 -4.55 3.78 5.06
CA PHE A 151 -4.15 2.74 4.12
C PHE A 151 -5.24 1.66 4.05
N GLN A 152 -5.72 1.39 2.84
CA GLN A 152 -6.72 0.36 2.61
C GLN A 152 -6.14 -1.01 2.96
N PRO A 153 -6.75 -1.76 3.90
CA PRO A 153 -6.28 -3.08 4.29
C PRO A 153 -6.15 -4.03 3.10
N GLY A 154 -5.12 -4.88 3.13
CA GLY A 154 -4.82 -5.81 2.05
C GLY A 154 -4.13 -5.20 0.82
N THR A 155 -3.94 -3.87 0.78
CA THR A 155 -3.22 -3.20 -0.32
C THR A 155 -1.79 -2.80 0.04
N VAL A 156 -1.42 -2.90 1.32
CA VAL A 156 -0.15 -2.36 1.82
C VAL A 156 0.96 -3.38 1.71
N THR A 157 2.05 -2.99 1.07
CA THR A 157 3.35 -3.67 1.18
C THR A 157 4.34 -2.71 1.82
N SER A 158 4.90 -3.11 2.96
CA SER A 158 5.91 -2.37 3.70
C SER A 158 7.20 -3.16 3.71
N THR A 159 8.32 -2.54 3.31
CA THR A 159 9.62 -3.22 3.26
C THR A 159 10.64 -2.38 4.00
N ILE A 160 11.30 -2.98 5.00
CA ILE A 160 12.45 -2.40 5.67
C ILE A 160 13.70 -2.91 4.96
N TRP A 161 14.54 -1.99 4.53
CA TRP A 161 15.83 -2.24 3.88
C TRP A 161 16.97 -1.83 4.78
N SER A 162 18.10 -2.53 4.66
CA SER A 162 19.35 -2.19 5.31
C SER A 162 20.52 -2.65 4.43
N PHE A 163 21.71 -2.11 4.66
CA PHE A 163 22.96 -2.64 4.08
C PHE A 163 23.54 -3.82 4.87
N SER A 164 22.99 -4.10 6.07
CA SER A 164 23.50 -5.10 7.02
C SER A 164 22.67 -6.39 7.11
N HIS A 165 21.46 -6.41 6.54
CA HIS A 165 20.59 -7.58 6.56
C HIS A 165 19.67 -7.62 5.31
N ASP A 166 19.09 -8.78 5.06
CA ASP A 166 18.11 -8.96 3.99
C ASP A 166 16.84 -8.11 4.22
N PRO A 167 16.16 -7.70 3.15
CA PRO A 167 14.92 -6.93 3.24
C PRO A 167 13.84 -7.67 4.05
N ILE A 168 13.18 -6.94 4.96
CA ILE A 168 12.04 -7.44 5.74
C ILE A 168 10.76 -6.97 5.07
N VAL A 169 10.06 -7.86 4.39
CA VAL A 169 8.81 -7.56 3.69
C VAL A 169 7.61 -7.90 4.57
N MET A 170 6.68 -6.98 4.70
CA MET A 170 5.47 -7.06 5.53
C MET A 170 4.26 -6.63 4.69
N ARG A 171 3.07 -7.19 5.01
CA ARG A 171 1.81 -6.84 4.34
C ARG A 171 0.66 -6.73 5.34
N PHE A 172 -0.27 -5.81 5.07
CA PHE A 172 -1.46 -5.62 5.90
C PHE A 172 -2.58 -4.89 5.14
#